data_189dfe0301c49033652db9e52f7f68ef
#
_entry.id   189dfe0301c49033652db9e52f7f68ef
#
_cell.length_a   1.000
_cell.length_b   1.000
_cell.length_c   1.000
_cell.angle_alpha   90.00
_cell.angle_beta   90.00
_cell.angle_gamma   90.00
#
_symmetry.space_group_name_H-M   'P 1'
#
loop_
_entity.id
_entity.type
_entity.pdbx_description
1 polymer ?
#
loop_
_entity_poly.entity_id
_entity_poly.type
_entity_poly.pdbx_seq_one_letter_code
_entity_poly.pdbx_strand_id
1 'polypeptide(L)'
;IPCLLEGLSVLKAWGFTYKTVGFVWVKQNRKADSLFWGMGYWTRSNVELCILATKGHPKRINAAVHQVIVSHIEEHSKKPQEARERIVSLMGDLPRIELFARQSTPGWDVWGNEVDSSISFP
;
A
#
# COMPACT_ATOMS: atom_id res chain seq x y z
N ILE A 1 5.75 4.39 -10.44
CA ILE A 1 6.59 5.01 -9.41
C ILE A 1 7.10 6.41 -9.84
N PRO A 2 6.49 7.08 -10.83
CA PRO A 2 7.03 8.36 -11.31
C PRO A 2 6.96 9.49 -10.28
N CYS A 3 6.10 9.38 -9.26
CA CYS A 3 5.93 10.40 -8.21
C CYS A 3 6.64 10.04 -6.90
N LEU A 4 7.69 9.23 -6.94
CA LEU A 4 8.37 8.78 -5.73
C LEU A 4 8.96 9.93 -4.91
N LEU A 5 9.61 10.90 -5.55
CA LEU A 5 10.21 12.04 -4.83
C LEU A 5 9.15 12.89 -4.16
N GLU A 6 8.03 13.13 -4.84
CA GLU A 6 6.90 13.88 -4.28
C GLU A 6 6.28 13.14 -3.10
N GLY A 7 6.13 11.83 -3.20
CA GLY A 7 5.63 10.98 -2.11
C GLY A 7 6.52 11.05 -0.88
N LEU A 8 7.84 10.99 -1.05
CA LEU A 8 8.79 11.12 0.04
C LEU A 8 8.73 12.51 0.69
N SER A 9 8.52 13.56 -0.11
CA SER A 9 8.35 14.92 0.41
C SER A 9 7.10 15.07 1.27
N VAL A 10 5.97 14.50 0.84
CA VAL A 10 4.71 14.50 1.60
C VAL A 10 4.90 13.77 2.93
N LEU A 11 5.53 12.62 2.89
CA LEU A 11 5.83 11.80 4.04
C LEU A 11 6.60 12.58 5.10
N LYS A 12 7.66 13.28 4.67
CA LYS A 12 8.47 14.14 5.54
C LYS A 12 7.66 15.32 6.08
N ALA A 13 6.87 15.98 5.23
CA ALA A 13 6.03 17.10 5.62
C ALA A 13 5.01 16.72 6.70
N TRP A 14 4.51 15.48 6.68
CA TRP A 14 3.59 14.96 7.69
C TRP A 14 4.29 14.47 8.96
N GLY A 15 5.60 14.61 9.05
CA GLY A 15 6.38 14.25 10.23
C GLY A 15 6.77 12.79 10.33
N PHE A 16 6.66 12.02 9.24
CA PHE A 16 7.11 10.65 9.20
C PHE A 16 8.57 10.55 8.79
N THR A 17 9.23 9.50 9.24
CA THR A 17 10.60 9.17 8.85
C THR A 17 10.58 7.96 7.93
N TYR A 18 11.14 8.09 6.74
CA TYR A 18 11.31 6.96 5.81
C TYR A 18 12.17 5.87 6.46
N LYS A 19 11.73 4.64 6.35
CA LYS A 19 12.48 3.48 6.85
C LYS A 19 12.96 2.59 5.74
N THR A 20 12.05 2.17 4.86
CA THR A 20 12.38 1.22 3.80
C THR A 20 11.21 1.13 2.81
N VAL A 21 11.42 0.36 1.76
CA VAL A 21 10.31 -0.15 0.95
C VAL A 21 9.68 -1.31 1.73
N GLY A 22 8.45 -1.13 2.18
CA GLY A 22 7.73 -2.16 2.95
C GLY A 22 7.31 -3.32 2.07
N PHE A 23 6.66 -3.03 0.95
CA PHE A 23 6.25 -4.05 0.00
C PHE A 23 6.56 -3.63 -1.43
N VAL A 24 6.81 -4.64 -2.27
CA VAL A 24 6.89 -4.50 -3.72
C VAL A 24 5.80 -5.39 -4.31
N TRP A 25 4.80 -4.79 -4.93
CA TRP A 25 3.77 -5.53 -5.62
C TRP A 25 4.19 -5.76 -7.06
N VAL A 26 4.43 -7.02 -7.40
CA VAL A 26 4.67 -7.48 -8.76
C VAL A 26 3.33 -7.83 -9.37
N LYS A 27 2.92 -7.09 -10.39
CA LYS A 27 1.57 -7.18 -10.96
C LYS A 27 1.47 -8.31 -11.96
N GLN A 28 0.46 -9.17 -11.77
CA GLN A 28 0.07 -10.17 -12.75
C GLN A 28 -1.13 -9.68 -13.56
N ASN A 29 -1.29 -10.20 -14.75
CA ASN A 29 -2.44 -9.91 -15.58
C ASN A 29 -3.74 -10.30 -14.87
N ARG A 30 -4.84 -9.65 -15.22
CA ARG A 30 -6.10 -9.75 -14.50
C ARG A 30 -6.65 -11.20 -14.44
N LYS A 31 -6.47 -11.97 -15.51
CA LYS A 31 -7.02 -13.33 -15.63
C LYS A 31 -5.96 -14.38 -15.93
N ALA A 32 -4.70 -14.07 -15.75
CA ALA A 32 -3.60 -14.99 -16.04
C ALA A 32 -2.44 -14.76 -15.07
N ASP A 33 -1.62 -15.79 -14.87
CA ASP A 33 -0.47 -15.71 -13.97
C ASP A 33 0.76 -15.07 -14.62
N SER A 34 0.67 -14.66 -15.89
CA SER A 34 1.71 -13.91 -16.56
C SER A 34 1.84 -12.51 -15.98
N LEU A 35 3.03 -11.94 -16.07
CA LEU A 35 3.28 -10.59 -15.57
C LEU A 35 2.56 -9.54 -16.42
N PHE A 36 1.98 -8.56 -15.75
CA PHE A 36 1.39 -7.40 -16.40
C PHE A 36 2.49 -6.48 -16.94
N TRP A 37 2.27 -5.92 -18.14
CA TRP A 37 3.20 -4.98 -18.76
C TRP A 37 2.55 -3.61 -18.86
N GLY A 38 2.96 -2.70 -17.96
CA GLY A 38 2.50 -1.33 -18.00
C GLY A 38 3.22 -0.50 -19.07
N MET A 39 2.73 0.73 -19.25
CA MET A 39 3.31 1.72 -20.16
C MET A 39 4.18 2.67 -19.34
N GLY A 40 5.49 2.47 -19.34
CA GLY A 40 6.45 3.35 -18.69
C GLY A 40 7.19 4.20 -19.72
N TYR A 41 7.75 5.32 -19.28
CA TYR A 41 8.57 6.17 -20.15
C TYR A 41 9.91 5.54 -20.48
N TRP A 42 10.45 4.75 -19.59
CA TRP A 42 11.78 4.12 -19.75
C TRP A 42 11.66 2.62 -19.89
N THR A 43 11.10 1.95 -18.90
CA THR A 43 10.86 0.52 -18.95
C THR A 43 9.38 0.24 -18.83
N ARG A 44 8.93 -0.95 -19.19
CA ARG A 44 7.53 -1.35 -18.99
C ARG A 44 7.31 -1.62 -17.51
N SER A 45 6.54 -0.74 -16.87
CA SER A 45 6.32 -0.77 -15.44
C SER A 45 5.34 -1.89 -15.06
N ASN A 46 5.78 -2.78 -14.19
CA ASN A 46 4.95 -3.86 -13.69
C ASN A 46 5.05 -4.07 -12.18
N VAL A 47 5.59 -3.10 -11.47
CA VAL A 47 5.66 -3.11 -10.00
C VAL A 47 5.13 -1.82 -9.42
N GLU A 48 4.62 -1.91 -8.19
CA GLU A 48 4.36 -0.74 -7.35
C GLU A 48 5.07 -0.90 -6.01
N LEU A 49 5.59 0.20 -5.50
CA LEU A 49 6.25 0.25 -4.20
C LEU A 49 5.28 0.72 -3.13
N CYS A 50 5.28 0.03 -1.99
CA CYS A 50 4.65 0.50 -0.77
C CYS A 50 5.74 0.93 0.20
N ILE A 51 5.86 2.22 0.42
CA ILE A 51 6.89 2.80 1.27
C ILE A 51 6.49 2.66 2.74
N LEU A 52 7.41 2.21 3.57
CA LEU A 52 7.24 2.15 5.02
C LEU A 52 7.93 3.34 5.67
N ALA A 53 7.15 4.07 6.45
CA ALA A 53 7.63 5.19 7.23
C ALA A 53 7.03 5.13 8.63
N THR A 54 7.72 5.70 9.60
CA THR A 54 7.30 5.65 10.99
C THR A 54 7.28 7.04 11.62
N LYS A 55 6.46 7.17 12.65
CA LYS A 55 6.43 8.32 13.53
C LYS A 55 6.49 7.81 14.96
N GLY A 56 7.50 8.25 15.72
CA GLY A 56 7.81 7.63 17.02
C GLY A 56 8.63 6.34 16.82
N HIS A 57 8.40 5.37 17.69
CA HIS A 57 9.18 4.12 17.72
C HIS A 57 8.29 2.86 17.71
N PRO A 58 7.44 2.69 16.69
CA PRO A 58 6.65 1.47 16.60
C PRO A 58 7.54 0.26 16.34
N LYS A 59 7.08 -0.91 16.80
CA LYS A 59 7.81 -2.17 16.61
C LYS A 59 6.93 -3.18 15.87
N ARG A 60 7.52 -3.91 14.94
CA ARG A 60 6.85 -5.05 14.32
C ARG A 60 6.64 -6.17 15.33
N ILE A 61 5.55 -6.92 15.18
CA ILE A 61 5.29 -8.10 16.01
C ILE A 61 5.66 -9.41 15.30
N ASN A 62 5.91 -9.37 13.99
CA ASN A 62 6.20 -10.55 13.18
C ASN A 62 7.38 -10.24 12.26
N ALA A 63 8.47 -10.97 12.42
CA ALA A 63 9.69 -10.81 11.62
C ALA A 63 9.66 -11.60 10.30
N ALA A 64 8.62 -12.40 10.06
CA ALA A 64 8.56 -13.30 8.92
C ALA A 64 7.68 -12.78 7.76
N VAL A 65 7.21 -11.53 7.82
CA VAL A 65 6.40 -10.94 6.75
C VAL A 65 7.31 -10.60 5.57
N HIS A 66 6.98 -11.17 4.41
CA HIS A 66 7.78 -11.01 3.19
C HIS A 66 7.45 -9.72 2.46
N GLN A 67 8.44 -9.18 1.77
CA GLN A 67 8.33 -7.89 1.07
C GLN A 67 7.59 -7.99 -0.26
N VAL A 68 7.87 -9.03 -1.05
CA VAL A 68 7.30 -9.14 -2.40
C VAL A 68 5.89 -9.71 -2.35
N ILE A 69 4.99 -9.02 -3.02
CA ILE A 69 3.62 -9.48 -3.26
C ILE A 69 3.48 -9.75 -4.76
N VAL A 70 3.11 -10.95 -5.14
CA VAL A 70 2.77 -11.29 -6.53
C VAL A 70 1.27 -11.51 -6.59
N SER A 71 0.57 -10.64 -7.29
CA SER A 71 -0.89 -10.62 -7.26
C SER A 71 -1.45 -10.04 -8.56
N HIS A 72 -2.63 -10.52 -8.96
CA HIS A 72 -3.31 -10.04 -10.15
C HIS A 72 -3.77 -8.59 -9.99
N ILE A 73 -3.66 -7.82 -11.08
CA ILE A 73 -4.31 -6.51 -11.12
C ILE A 73 -5.82 -6.71 -11.12
N GLU A 74 -6.52 -5.77 -10.51
CA GLU A 74 -7.97 -5.72 -10.50
C GLU A 74 -8.41 -4.43 -11.20
N GLU A 75 -9.36 -3.72 -10.65
CA GLU A 75 -9.77 -2.41 -11.15
C GLU A 75 -8.61 -1.43 -11.10
N HIS A 76 -8.64 -0.40 -11.96
CA HIS A 76 -7.59 0.61 -12.01
C HIS A 76 -7.29 1.19 -10.61
N SER A 77 -6.02 1.26 -10.27
CA SER A 77 -5.50 1.74 -8.98
C SER A 77 -5.93 0.95 -7.74
N LYS A 78 -6.65 -0.15 -7.89
CA LYS A 78 -7.01 -0.99 -6.75
C LYS A 78 -5.80 -1.79 -6.26
N LYS A 79 -5.53 -1.69 -4.96
CA LYS A 79 -4.40 -2.39 -4.32
C LYS A 79 -4.80 -3.79 -3.89
N PRO A 80 -3.87 -4.75 -3.87
CA PRO A 80 -4.20 -6.12 -3.48
C PRO A 80 -4.56 -6.23 -2.00
N GLN A 81 -5.55 -7.06 -1.70
CA GLN A 81 -5.98 -7.33 -0.31
C GLN A 81 -4.83 -7.90 0.52
N GLU A 82 -3.93 -8.63 -0.10
CA GLU A 82 -2.76 -9.23 0.57
C GLU A 82 -1.88 -8.18 1.24
N ALA A 83 -1.80 -6.95 0.70
CA ALA A 83 -1.05 -5.87 1.35
C ALA A 83 -1.65 -5.52 2.72
N ARG A 84 -2.98 -5.43 2.82
CA ARG A 84 -3.67 -5.16 4.09
C ARG A 84 -3.44 -6.28 5.09
N GLU A 85 -3.53 -7.52 4.64
CA GLU A 85 -3.32 -8.70 5.47
C GLU A 85 -1.89 -8.74 6.02
N ARG A 86 -0.91 -8.43 5.19
CA ARG A 86 0.49 -8.38 5.61
C ARG A 86 0.78 -7.24 6.58
N ILE A 87 0.13 -6.10 6.43
CA ILE A 87 0.26 -4.99 7.38
C ILE A 87 -0.22 -5.43 8.77
N VAL A 88 -1.36 -6.08 8.86
CA VAL A 88 -1.88 -6.58 10.13
C VAL A 88 -0.97 -7.66 10.72
N SER A 89 -0.46 -8.55 9.89
CA SER A 89 0.51 -9.57 10.32
C SER A 89 1.79 -8.95 10.87
N LEU A 90 2.27 -7.87 10.23
CA LEU A 90 3.50 -7.18 10.63
C LEU A 90 3.34 -6.42 11.94
N MET A 91 2.25 -5.68 12.10
CA MET A 91 2.07 -4.70 13.18
C MET A 91 1.09 -5.14 14.25
N GLY A 92 0.26 -6.15 13.99
CA GLY A 92 -0.75 -6.63 14.92
C GLY A 92 -2.09 -5.94 14.77
N ASP A 93 -3.01 -6.31 15.64
CA ASP A 93 -4.38 -5.77 15.64
C ASP A 93 -4.42 -4.42 16.35
N LEU A 94 -3.93 -3.41 15.68
CA LEU A 94 -3.92 -2.01 16.14
C LEU A 94 -4.98 -1.22 15.38
N PRO A 95 -5.43 -0.07 15.91
CA PRO A 95 -6.25 0.86 15.15
C PRO A 95 -5.55 1.20 13.83
N ARG A 96 -6.30 1.15 12.73
CA ARG A 96 -5.74 1.36 11.39
C ARG A 96 -6.78 1.97 10.48
N ILE A 97 -6.29 2.76 9.52
CA ILE A 97 -7.11 3.44 8.55
C ILE A 97 -6.49 3.32 7.17
N GLU A 98 -7.33 3.18 6.16
CA GLU A 98 -6.93 3.33 4.76
C GLU A 98 -7.48 4.65 4.22
N LEU A 99 -6.59 5.55 3.81
CA LEU A 99 -6.97 6.79 3.14
C LEU A 99 -7.13 6.55 1.64
N PHE A 100 -8.08 7.24 1.03
CA PHE A 100 -8.44 7.08 -0.39
C PHE A 100 -8.86 5.64 -0.70
N ALA A 101 -9.54 5.02 0.26
CA ALA A 101 -10.02 3.65 0.13
C ALA A 101 -11.10 3.56 -0.96
N ARG A 102 -11.11 2.45 -1.69
CA ARG A 102 -12.09 2.17 -2.74
C ARG A 102 -13.18 1.22 -2.27
N GLN A 103 -12.99 0.60 -1.14
CA GLN A 103 -13.97 -0.29 -0.50
C GLN A 103 -13.71 -0.34 0.99
N SER A 104 -14.74 -0.67 1.75
CA SER A 104 -14.59 -0.95 3.17
C SER A 104 -13.95 -2.32 3.36
N THR A 105 -13.08 -2.42 4.34
CA THR A 105 -12.42 -3.69 4.71
C THR A 105 -12.67 -3.95 6.20
N PRO A 106 -13.11 -5.16 6.59
CA PRO A 106 -13.32 -5.47 8.01
C PRO A 106 -12.06 -5.22 8.84
N GLY A 107 -12.23 -4.54 9.96
CA GLY A 107 -11.13 -4.19 10.87
C GLY A 107 -10.36 -2.93 10.50
N TRP A 108 -10.72 -2.27 9.41
CA TRP A 108 -10.09 -1.03 8.95
C TRP A 108 -11.08 0.13 8.98
N ASP A 109 -10.65 1.28 9.50
CA ASP A 109 -11.30 2.53 9.21
C ASP A 109 -10.98 2.93 7.76
N VAL A 110 -11.90 3.64 7.12
CA VAL A 110 -11.72 4.06 5.72
C VAL A 110 -12.12 5.52 5.55
N TRP A 111 -11.46 6.16 4.61
CA TRP A 111 -11.79 7.51 4.18
C TRP A 111 -11.53 7.63 2.68
N GLY A 112 -12.44 8.24 1.94
CA GLY A 112 -12.27 8.44 0.51
C GLY A 112 -13.58 8.75 -0.19
N ASN A 113 -13.51 9.09 -1.47
CA ASN A 113 -14.67 9.47 -2.28
C ASN A 113 -15.50 8.27 -2.77
N GLU A 114 -14.95 7.08 -2.73
CA GLU A 114 -15.58 5.86 -3.25
C GLU A 114 -16.15 4.96 -2.15
N VAL A 115 -16.12 5.41 -0.89
CA VAL A 115 -16.60 4.66 0.27
C VAL A 115 -17.39 5.58 1.19
N ASP A 116 -18.27 4.99 2.02
CA ASP A 116 -18.82 5.67 3.18
C ASP A 116 -17.72 5.74 4.23
N SER A 117 -17.16 6.94 4.43
CA SER A 117 -16.03 7.12 5.35
C SER A 117 -16.44 6.87 6.78
N SER A 118 -15.67 6.06 7.49
CA SER A 118 -15.87 5.80 8.92
C SER A 118 -15.26 6.89 9.80
N ILE A 119 -14.41 7.73 9.22
CA ILE A 119 -13.75 8.86 9.90
C ILE A 119 -13.95 10.10 9.03
N SER A 120 -14.12 11.25 9.67
CA SER A 120 -14.13 12.54 9.00
C SER A 120 -12.97 13.40 9.51
N PHE A 121 -12.40 14.18 8.60
CA PHE A 121 -11.37 15.16 8.96
C PHE A 121 -11.99 16.55 9.07
N PRO A 122 -11.53 17.38 10.03
CA PRO A 122 -12.00 18.77 10.16
C PRO A 122 -11.60 19.63 8.98
#